data_b7d701c2fb60cc6339a0c7cc0d0beaf4
#
_entry.id   b7d701c2fb60cc6339a0c7cc0d0beaf4
#
_cell.length_a   1.000
_cell.length_b   1.000
_cell.length_c   1.000
_cell.angle_alpha   90.00
_cell.angle_beta   90.00
_cell.angle_gamma   90.00
#
_symmetry.space_group_name_H-M   'P 1'
#
loop_
_entity.id
_entity.type
_entity.pdbx_description
1 polymer ?
#
loop_
_entity_poly.entity_id
_entity_poly.type
_entity_poly.pdbx_seq_one_letter_code
_entity_poly.pdbx_strand_id
1 'polypeptide(L)'
;MKSLIFSALILLSLGFIAAFAEPARAGDPADLLAARSKDCRGCNLSGANLKRFDLTGADLAGANLAGANLHRAKLTGANLIGANLTGANLNKTDLRRTNLVGARLGEAMLYEADLSEADLTRADLAGAMMGSSHLTFAQLGDANMADADLAEAQMHGAKLKGADLSRSDLSQTTLRRAELSGAHVEAASLAHADLRGAGLKRADLRSADLMRADLTGADLSGADLKGARLLLAKLTDAKLDGADLAGTIMPDGTAHR
;
A
#
# COMPACT_ATOMS: atom_id res chain seq x y z
N MET A 1 40.52 -63.79 -51.90
CA MET A 1 39.29 -63.27 -52.52
C MET A 1 38.89 -62.05 -51.74
N LYS A 2 38.71 -60.97 -52.39
CA LYS A 2 38.67 -59.53 -52.14
C LYS A 2 38.04 -59.10 -50.83
N SER A 3 38.82 -58.45 -49.97
CA SER A 3 38.44 -57.63 -48.82
C SER A 3 38.26 -56.22 -49.32
N LEU A 4 37.10 -55.65 -49.11
CA LEU A 4 36.82 -54.25 -49.30
C LEU A 4 36.84 -53.51 -47.97
N ILE A 5 37.84 -52.66 -47.83
CA ILE A 5 37.98 -51.73 -46.73
C ILE A 5 37.06 -50.50 -46.98
N PHE A 6 36.04 -50.28 -46.16
CA PHE A 6 35.27 -49.04 -46.16
C PHE A 6 35.84 -48.13 -45.07
N SER A 7 36.47 -47.08 -45.57
CA SER A 7 36.96 -45.98 -44.74
C SER A 7 35.77 -45.10 -44.36
N ALA A 8 35.39 -45.08 -43.08
CA ALA A 8 34.35 -44.17 -42.57
C ALA A 8 34.98 -42.82 -42.25
N LEU A 9 34.67 -41.83 -43.06
CA LEU A 9 34.96 -40.44 -42.81
C LEU A 9 34.01 -39.96 -41.72
N ILE A 10 34.52 -39.69 -40.50
CA ILE A 10 33.77 -39.04 -39.43
C ILE A 10 33.75 -37.54 -39.72
N LEU A 11 32.66 -37.05 -40.30
CA LEU A 11 32.33 -35.65 -40.33
C LEU A 11 31.89 -35.24 -38.93
N LEU A 12 32.75 -34.51 -38.22
CA LEU A 12 32.34 -33.72 -37.04
C LEU A 12 31.48 -32.57 -37.52
N SER A 13 30.16 -32.78 -37.55
CA SER A 13 29.23 -31.68 -37.60
C SER A 13 29.17 -31.03 -36.20
N LEU A 14 29.80 -29.87 -36.05
CA LEU A 14 29.50 -28.94 -34.96
C LEU A 14 28.02 -28.56 -35.05
N GLY A 15 27.17 -29.34 -34.39
CA GLY A 15 25.79 -29.01 -34.17
C GLY A 15 25.75 -27.78 -33.25
N PHE A 16 25.56 -26.63 -33.85
CA PHE A 16 25.08 -25.44 -33.16
C PHE A 16 23.69 -25.82 -32.66
N ILE A 17 23.61 -26.32 -31.41
CA ILE A 17 22.33 -26.44 -30.71
C ILE A 17 21.92 -24.98 -30.42
N ALA A 18 21.23 -24.36 -31.34
CA ALA A 18 20.45 -23.17 -31.01
C ALA A 18 19.48 -23.63 -29.91
N ALA A 19 19.77 -23.22 -28.68
CA ALA A 19 18.82 -23.35 -27.59
C ALA A 19 17.59 -22.56 -28.02
N PHE A 20 16.60 -23.25 -28.57
CA PHE A 20 15.28 -22.64 -28.78
C PHE A 20 14.78 -22.29 -27.40
N ALA A 21 14.81 -21.00 -27.06
CA ALA A 21 14.15 -20.53 -25.85
C ALA A 21 12.70 -21.01 -25.95
N GLU A 22 12.25 -21.78 -24.97
CA GLU A 22 10.84 -22.17 -24.91
C GLU A 22 10.00 -20.89 -24.94
N PRO A 23 8.85 -20.90 -25.66
CA PRO A 23 7.96 -19.74 -25.66
C PRO A 23 7.51 -19.45 -24.23
N ALA A 24 7.54 -18.18 -23.84
CA ALA A 24 7.12 -17.73 -22.52
C ALA A 24 5.71 -18.25 -22.21
N ARG A 25 5.54 -18.87 -21.05
CA ARG A 25 4.25 -19.38 -20.57
C ARG A 25 3.64 -18.36 -19.64
N ALA A 26 2.40 -17.97 -19.91
CA ALA A 26 1.66 -17.10 -19.00
C ALA A 26 1.57 -17.75 -17.61
N GLY A 27 1.91 -16.98 -16.57
CA GLY A 27 1.89 -17.48 -15.19
C GLY A 27 3.10 -18.33 -14.80
N ASP A 28 4.17 -18.38 -15.58
CA ASP A 28 5.41 -19.08 -15.19
C ASP A 28 6.38 -18.13 -14.47
N PRO A 29 6.70 -18.38 -13.17
CA PRO A 29 7.67 -17.57 -12.45
C PRO A 29 9.05 -17.51 -13.12
N ALA A 30 9.48 -18.59 -13.78
CA ALA A 30 10.77 -18.65 -14.44
C ALA A 30 10.87 -17.67 -15.61
N ASP A 31 9.77 -17.46 -16.34
CA ASP A 31 9.72 -16.49 -17.42
C ASP A 31 9.75 -15.04 -16.92
N LEU A 32 9.08 -14.76 -15.80
CA LEU A 32 9.18 -13.45 -15.15
C LEU A 32 10.61 -13.19 -14.67
N LEU A 33 11.21 -14.14 -13.96
CA LEU A 33 12.56 -14.01 -13.40
C LEU A 33 13.63 -13.89 -14.49
N ALA A 34 13.42 -14.50 -15.65
CA ALA A 34 14.29 -14.38 -16.81
C ALA A 34 13.95 -13.15 -17.70
N ALA A 35 13.02 -12.31 -17.28
CA ALA A 35 12.50 -11.15 -18.03
C ALA A 35 11.97 -11.48 -19.44
N ARG A 36 11.49 -12.72 -19.65
CA ARG A 36 10.90 -13.17 -20.91
C ARG A 36 9.41 -12.83 -21.01
N SER A 37 8.73 -12.71 -19.87
CA SER A 37 7.32 -12.34 -19.76
C SER A 37 7.09 -11.45 -18.56
N LYS A 38 6.12 -10.56 -18.65
CA LYS A 38 5.57 -9.80 -17.51
C LYS A 38 4.20 -10.34 -17.06
N ASP A 39 3.71 -11.41 -17.64
CA ASP A 39 2.50 -12.10 -17.21
C ASP A 39 2.86 -13.22 -16.24
N CYS A 40 2.52 -12.99 -14.98
CA CYS A 40 2.75 -13.91 -13.87
C CYS A 40 1.50 -14.01 -12.97
N ARG A 41 0.32 -14.02 -13.60
CA ARG A 41 -0.96 -14.17 -12.89
C ARG A 41 -1.02 -15.48 -12.13
N GLY A 42 -1.35 -15.40 -10.84
CA GLY A 42 -1.42 -16.56 -9.96
C GLY A 42 -0.07 -17.24 -9.69
N CYS A 43 1.05 -16.69 -10.16
CA CYS A 43 2.38 -17.26 -9.91
C CYS A 43 2.66 -17.42 -8.43
N ASN A 44 3.41 -18.46 -8.10
CA ASN A 44 3.99 -18.57 -6.78
C ASN A 44 5.41 -17.95 -6.76
N LEU A 45 5.50 -16.75 -6.19
CA LEU A 45 6.71 -15.97 -6.00
C LEU A 45 7.00 -15.77 -4.50
N SER A 46 6.44 -16.64 -3.63
CA SER A 46 6.62 -16.52 -2.18
C SER A 46 8.11 -16.61 -1.82
N GLY A 47 8.57 -15.67 -0.99
CA GLY A 47 9.97 -15.57 -0.59
C GLY A 47 10.95 -15.23 -1.73
N ALA A 48 10.48 -14.98 -2.95
CA ALA A 48 11.34 -14.67 -4.10
C ALA A 48 12.18 -13.40 -3.86
N ASN A 49 13.42 -13.40 -4.32
CA ASN A 49 14.26 -12.21 -4.29
C ASN A 49 14.08 -11.39 -5.58
N LEU A 50 13.21 -10.42 -5.52
CA LEU A 50 12.87 -9.48 -6.60
C LEU A 50 13.44 -8.09 -6.34
N LYS A 51 14.46 -7.98 -5.49
CA LYS A 51 15.11 -6.71 -5.15
C LYS A 51 15.57 -5.98 -6.40
N ARG A 52 15.12 -4.72 -6.55
CA ARG A 52 15.42 -3.84 -7.71
C ARG A 52 14.93 -4.37 -9.06
N PHE A 53 14.10 -5.39 -9.10
CA PHE A 53 13.51 -5.91 -10.34
C PHE A 53 12.64 -4.85 -11.00
N ASP A 54 12.63 -4.83 -12.34
CA ASP A 54 11.71 -4.00 -13.12
C ASP A 54 10.47 -4.81 -13.51
N LEU A 55 9.42 -4.65 -12.71
CA LEU A 55 8.09 -5.21 -12.90
C LEU A 55 7.08 -4.16 -13.36
N THR A 56 7.56 -3.06 -13.97
CA THR A 56 6.70 -2.00 -14.49
C THR A 56 5.67 -2.57 -15.47
N GLY A 57 4.39 -2.36 -15.20
CA GLY A 57 3.27 -2.87 -15.99
C GLY A 57 3.11 -4.39 -15.98
N ALA A 58 3.75 -5.11 -15.08
CA ALA A 58 3.59 -6.57 -14.96
C ALA A 58 2.17 -6.95 -14.53
N ASP A 59 1.66 -8.06 -15.04
CA ASP A 59 0.43 -8.66 -14.56
C ASP A 59 0.73 -9.75 -13.52
N LEU A 60 0.52 -9.38 -12.26
CA LEU A 60 0.73 -10.18 -11.06
C LEU A 60 -0.59 -10.46 -10.33
N ALA A 61 -1.74 -10.35 -11.04
CA ALA A 61 -3.05 -10.56 -10.44
C ALA A 61 -3.12 -11.95 -9.78
N GLY A 62 -3.53 -11.98 -8.51
CA GLY A 62 -3.62 -13.20 -7.70
C GLY A 62 -2.29 -13.89 -7.41
N ALA A 63 -1.15 -13.30 -7.76
CA ALA A 63 0.17 -13.89 -7.49
C ALA A 63 0.42 -14.01 -5.97
N ASN A 64 1.12 -15.07 -5.57
CA ASN A 64 1.59 -15.24 -4.21
C ASN A 64 3.01 -14.66 -4.08
N LEU A 65 3.12 -13.49 -3.47
CA LEU A 65 4.35 -12.76 -3.18
C LEU A 65 4.62 -12.70 -1.66
N ALA A 66 4.01 -13.60 -0.88
CA ALA A 66 4.17 -13.62 0.58
C ALA A 66 5.65 -13.71 0.96
N GLY A 67 6.12 -12.80 1.82
CA GLY A 67 7.52 -12.73 2.25
C GLY A 67 8.52 -12.43 1.14
N ALA A 68 8.11 -12.09 -0.08
CA ALA A 68 9.02 -11.75 -1.18
C ALA A 68 9.82 -10.47 -0.86
N ASN A 69 11.06 -10.42 -1.36
CA ASN A 69 11.90 -9.23 -1.24
C ASN A 69 11.78 -8.37 -2.51
N LEU A 70 10.95 -7.34 -2.45
CA LEU A 70 10.71 -6.36 -3.51
C LEU A 70 11.42 -5.02 -3.23
N HIS A 71 12.39 -4.98 -2.29
CA HIS A 71 13.08 -3.75 -1.92
C HIS A 71 13.61 -2.99 -3.15
N ARG A 72 13.16 -1.74 -3.32
CA ARG A 72 13.50 -0.88 -4.47
C ARG A 72 13.11 -1.47 -5.83
N ALA A 73 12.21 -2.41 -5.92
CA ALA A 73 11.66 -2.86 -7.19
C ALA A 73 10.82 -1.75 -7.83
N LYS A 74 10.63 -1.84 -9.15
CA LYS A 74 9.74 -0.95 -9.90
C LYS A 74 8.49 -1.72 -10.27
N LEU A 75 7.35 -1.28 -9.78
CA LEU A 75 6.02 -1.87 -10.03
C LEU A 75 5.05 -0.84 -10.62
N THR A 76 5.55 0.30 -11.11
CA THR A 76 4.71 1.37 -11.65
C THR A 76 3.68 0.80 -12.64
N GLY A 77 2.38 1.03 -12.38
CA GLY A 77 1.29 0.57 -13.23
C GLY A 77 1.11 -0.95 -13.30
N ALA A 78 1.76 -1.74 -12.43
CA ALA A 78 1.56 -3.18 -12.38
C ALA A 78 0.14 -3.53 -11.88
N ASN A 79 -0.37 -4.68 -12.30
CA ASN A 79 -1.62 -5.26 -11.83
C ASN A 79 -1.34 -6.28 -10.73
N LEU A 80 -1.77 -5.96 -9.50
CA LEU A 80 -1.61 -6.77 -8.29
C LEU A 80 -2.98 -7.09 -7.65
N ILE A 81 -4.08 -7.05 -8.45
CA ILE A 81 -5.43 -7.34 -7.93
C ILE A 81 -5.42 -8.69 -7.21
N GLY A 82 -5.86 -8.69 -5.94
CA GLY A 82 -5.95 -9.89 -5.13
C GLY A 82 -4.63 -10.61 -4.85
N ALA A 83 -3.49 -10.02 -5.16
CA ALA A 83 -2.17 -10.61 -4.88
C ALA A 83 -1.93 -10.74 -3.37
N ASN A 84 -1.20 -11.77 -2.97
CA ASN A 84 -0.78 -11.96 -1.58
C ASN A 84 0.65 -11.43 -1.38
N LEU A 85 0.76 -10.31 -0.71
CA LEU A 85 2.02 -9.61 -0.36
C LEU A 85 2.26 -9.64 1.16
N THR A 86 1.59 -10.53 1.91
CA THR A 86 1.71 -10.61 3.37
C THR A 86 3.16 -10.74 3.79
N GLY A 87 3.63 -9.87 4.67
CA GLY A 87 5.01 -9.84 5.16
C GLY A 87 6.08 -9.55 4.09
N ALA A 88 5.70 -9.14 2.88
CA ALA A 88 6.67 -8.80 1.83
C ALA A 88 7.49 -7.55 2.17
N ASN A 89 8.75 -7.52 1.73
CA ASN A 89 9.59 -6.35 1.84
C ASN A 89 9.44 -5.45 0.60
N LEU A 90 8.62 -4.43 0.74
CA LEU A 90 8.33 -3.40 -0.25
C LEU A 90 9.00 -2.05 0.07
N ASN A 91 9.99 -2.04 0.97
CA ASN A 91 10.67 -0.79 1.33
C ASN A 91 11.27 -0.09 0.11
N LYS A 92 10.98 1.21 -0.04
CA LYS A 92 11.46 2.06 -1.14
C LYS A 92 11.05 1.56 -2.53
N THR A 93 9.99 0.77 -2.62
CA THR A 93 9.46 0.24 -3.87
C THR A 93 8.63 1.31 -4.57
N ASP A 94 8.76 1.41 -5.89
CA ASP A 94 7.91 2.27 -6.72
C ASP A 94 6.62 1.51 -7.10
N LEU A 95 5.54 1.83 -6.41
CA LEU A 95 4.19 1.27 -6.58
C LEU A 95 3.22 2.30 -7.18
N ARG A 96 3.73 3.35 -7.82
CA ARG A 96 2.86 4.40 -8.38
C ARG A 96 1.89 3.83 -9.41
N ARG A 97 0.61 4.24 -9.31
CA ARG A 97 -0.46 3.83 -10.23
C ARG A 97 -0.63 2.31 -10.32
N THR A 98 -0.18 1.55 -9.33
CA THR A 98 -0.43 0.11 -9.26
C THR A 98 -1.90 -0.16 -8.94
N ASN A 99 -2.41 -1.26 -9.45
CA ASN A 99 -3.72 -1.77 -9.07
C ASN A 99 -3.54 -2.85 -8.00
N LEU A 100 -3.84 -2.52 -6.75
CA LEU A 100 -3.75 -3.37 -5.56
C LEU A 100 -5.13 -3.69 -4.97
N VAL A 101 -6.20 -3.56 -5.77
CA VAL A 101 -7.57 -3.81 -5.31
C VAL A 101 -7.68 -5.19 -4.67
N GLY A 102 -8.12 -5.23 -3.40
CA GLY A 102 -8.27 -6.45 -2.63
C GLY A 102 -6.97 -7.24 -2.38
N ALA A 103 -5.80 -6.65 -2.61
CA ALA A 103 -4.52 -7.29 -2.31
C ALA A 103 -4.33 -7.44 -0.79
N ARG A 104 -3.56 -8.43 -0.37
CA ARG A 104 -3.23 -8.72 1.02
C ARG A 104 -1.80 -8.26 1.30
N LEU A 105 -1.66 -7.20 2.09
CA LEU A 105 -0.39 -6.57 2.48
C LEU A 105 -0.22 -6.57 4.02
N GLY A 106 -0.94 -7.42 4.74
CA GLY A 106 -0.81 -7.51 6.20
C GLY A 106 0.65 -7.67 6.61
N GLU A 107 1.12 -6.89 7.59
CA GLU A 107 2.49 -6.91 8.10
C GLU A 107 3.58 -6.66 7.03
N ALA A 108 3.23 -6.18 5.84
CA ALA A 108 4.20 -5.83 4.80
C ALA A 108 5.03 -4.60 5.20
N MET A 109 6.30 -4.60 4.80
CA MET A 109 7.22 -3.49 5.03
C MET A 109 7.18 -2.54 3.83
N LEU A 110 6.63 -1.33 4.01
CA LEU A 110 6.41 -0.32 2.97
C LEU A 110 7.10 1.01 3.31
N TYR A 111 8.11 1.00 4.16
CA TYR A 111 8.83 2.21 4.57
C TYR A 111 9.39 2.95 3.34
N GLU A 112 9.09 4.25 3.22
CA GLU A 112 9.44 5.09 2.06
C GLU A 112 8.98 4.52 0.70
N ALA A 113 7.97 3.64 0.64
CA ALA A 113 7.40 3.18 -0.63
C ALA A 113 6.57 4.28 -1.28
N ASP A 114 6.57 4.36 -2.61
CA ASP A 114 5.76 5.31 -3.37
C ASP A 114 4.51 4.63 -3.93
N LEU A 115 3.37 4.86 -3.30
CA LEU A 115 2.03 4.38 -3.66
C LEU A 115 1.17 5.52 -4.24
N SER A 116 1.78 6.60 -4.72
CA SER A 116 1.04 7.74 -5.26
C SER A 116 0.14 7.29 -6.41
N GLU A 117 -1.12 7.71 -6.38
CA GLU A 117 -2.16 7.35 -7.37
C GLU A 117 -2.46 5.83 -7.45
N ALA A 118 -1.95 4.99 -6.53
CA ALA A 118 -2.26 3.55 -6.51
C ALA A 118 -3.72 3.30 -6.08
N ASP A 119 -4.30 2.22 -6.58
CA ASP A 119 -5.62 1.74 -6.16
C ASP A 119 -5.47 0.59 -5.15
N LEU A 120 -5.71 0.90 -3.89
CA LEU A 120 -5.69 0.00 -2.74
C LEU A 120 -7.11 -0.24 -2.19
N THR A 121 -8.14 0.00 -3.02
CA THR A 121 -9.53 -0.19 -2.60
C THR A 121 -9.72 -1.61 -2.05
N ARG A 122 -10.23 -1.73 -0.83
CA ARG A 122 -10.45 -2.99 -0.10
C ARG A 122 -9.19 -3.83 0.10
N ALA A 123 -7.99 -3.24 0.01
CA ALA A 123 -6.76 -3.94 0.35
C ALA A 123 -6.67 -4.17 1.87
N ASP A 124 -6.04 -5.27 2.26
CA ASP A 124 -5.74 -5.57 3.66
C ASP A 124 -4.28 -5.17 3.96
N LEU A 125 -4.13 -4.12 4.74
CA LEU A 125 -2.87 -3.51 5.17
C LEU A 125 -2.72 -3.57 6.70
N ALA A 126 -3.47 -4.47 7.38
CA ALA A 126 -3.43 -4.55 8.83
C ALA A 126 -2.00 -4.77 9.34
N GLY A 127 -1.56 -3.97 10.29
CA GLY A 127 -0.21 -4.01 10.84
C GLY A 127 0.92 -3.72 9.85
N ALA A 128 0.63 -3.19 8.66
CA ALA A 128 1.67 -2.84 7.68
C ALA A 128 2.54 -1.68 8.18
N MET A 129 3.86 -1.74 7.90
CA MET A 129 4.84 -0.72 8.24
C MET A 129 5.01 0.26 7.08
N MET A 130 4.27 1.38 7.12
CA MET A 130 4.16 2.35 6.03
C MET A 130 4.77 3.71 6.37
N GLY A 131 5.61 3.77 7.40
CA GLY A 131 6.24 5.03 7.85
C GLY A 131 6.92 5.77 6.69
N SER A 132 6.75 7.08 6.63
CA SER A 132 7.28 7.99 5.59
C SER A 132 6.91 7.59 4.14
N SER A 133 5.91 6.74 3.92
CA SER A 133 5.45 6.36 2.57
C SER A 133 4.70 7.49 1.87
N HIS A 134 4.64 7.43 0.53
CA HIS A 134 3.91 8.38 -0.31
C HIS A 134 2.61 7.76 -0.80
N LEU A 135 1.47 8.29 -0.38
CA LEU A 135 0.11 7.85 -0.73
C LEU A 135 -0.71 9.01 -1.32
N THR A 136 -0.02 9.98 -1.93
CA THR A 136 -0.69 11.15 -2.52
C THR A 136 -1.68 10.70 -3.59
N PHE A 137 -2.95 11.10 -3.45
CA PHE A 137 -4.09 10.71 -4.30
C PHE A 137 -4.36 9.20 -4.40
N ALA A 138 -3.82 8.37 -3.50
CA ALA A 138 -4.12 6.94 -3.47
C ALA A 138 -5.61 6.69 -3.18
N GLN A 139 -6.17 5.64 -3.77
CA GLN A 139 -7.52 5.16 -3.51
C GLN A 139 -7.44 4.09 -2.41
N LEU A 140 -8.00 4.35 -1.25
CA LEU A 140 -7.95 3.51 -0.05
C LEU A 140 -9.36 3.24 0.49
N GLY A 141 -10.38 3.38 -0.38
CA GLY A 141 -11.77 3.15 0.03
C GLY A 141 -11.95 1.74 0.60
N ASP A 142 -12.57 1.64 1.78
CA ASP A 142 -12.83 0.39 2.50
C ASP A 142 -11.57 -0.46 2.74
N ALA A 143 -10.35 0.09 2.68
CA ALA A 143 -9.11 -0.62 3.00
C ALA A 143 -9.01 -0.84 4.51
N ASN A 144 -8.45 -1.99 4.91
CA ASN A 144 -8.13 -2.30 6.29
C ASN A 144 -6.68 -1.89 6.60
N MET A 145 -6.49 -0.85 7.40
CA MET A 145 -5.19 -0.36 7.88
C MET A 145 -5.15 -0.35 9.42
N ALA A 146 -5.96 -1.20 10.07
CA ALA A 146 -5.94 -1.30 11.52
C ALA A 146 -4.54 -1.67 12.01
N ASP A 147 -4.10 -1.04 13.10
CA ASP A 147 -2.78 -1.25 13.71
C ASP A 147 -1.58 -0.92 12.79
N ALA A 148 -1.77 -0.28 11.63
CA ALA A 148 -0.69 0.07 10.72
C ALA A 148 0.15 1.25 11.24
N ASP A 149 1.45 1.22 10.95
CA ASP A 149 2.35 2.37 11.15
C ASP A 149 2.37 3.23 9.88
N LEU A 150 1.77 4.41 9.96
CA LEU A 150 1.69 5.42 8.90
C LEU A 150 2.40 6.72 9.30
N ALA A 151 3.23 6.68 10.36
CA ALA A 151 3.91 7.88 10.85
C ALA A 151 4.65 8.61 9.72
N GLU A 152 4.49 9.94 9.65
CA GLU A 152 5.10 10.80 8.62
C GLU A 152 4.67 10.51 7.17
N ALA A 153 3.69 9.64 6.93
CA ALA A 153 3.23 9.32 5.58
C ALA A 153 2.61 10.55 4.89
N GLN A 154 2.78 10.64 3.57
CA GLN A 154 2.24 11.70 2.74
C GLN A 154 0.95 11.23 2.07
N MET A 155 -0.20 11.65 2.59
CA MET A 155 -1.54 11.20 2.17
C MET A 155 -2.40 12.36 1.63
N HIS A 156 -1.75 13.39 1.04
CA HIS A 156 -2.50 14.50 0.46
C HIS A 156 -3.53 14.03 -0.57
N GLY A 157 -4.78 14.42 -0.40
CA GLY A 157 -5.88 14.08 -1.31
C GLY A 157 -6.19 12.59 -1.42
N ALA A 158 -5.67 11.74 -0.52
CA ALA A 158 -5.99 10.31 -0.47
C ALA A 158 -7.47 10.09 -0.19
N LYS A 159 -8.07 9.05 -0.79
CA LYS A 159 -9.48 8.68 -0.63
C LYS A 159 -9.62 7.50 0.31
N LEU A 160 -10.00 7.79 1.55
CA LEU A 160 -10.06 6.87 2.68
C LEU A 160 -11.50 6.61 3.15
N LYS A 161 -12.49 6.83 2.27
CA LYS A 161 -13.89 6.66 2.64
C LYS A 161 -14.13 5.23 3.14
N GLY A 162 -14.67 5.10 4.37
CA GLY A 162 -14.97 3.81 4.99
C GLY A 162 -13.74 2.98 5.37
N ALA A 163 -12.52 3.48 5.21
CA ALA A 163 -11.30 2.76 5.59
C ALA A 163 -11.24 2.54 7.11
N ASP A 164 -10.65 1.42 7.51
CA ASP A 164 -10.36 1.11 8.92
C ASP A 164 -8.91 1.51 9.24
N LEU A 165 -8.76 2.54 10.06
CA LEU A 165 -7.50 3.10 10.58
C LEU A 165 -7.45 2.94 12.11
N SER A 166 -8.28 2.07 12.68
CA SER A 166 -8.35 1.90 14.12
C SER A 166 -6.97 1.52 14.69
N ARG A 167 -6.58 2.18 15.77
CA ARG A 167 -5.31 1.99 16.49
C ARG A 167 -4.04 2.20 15.65
N SER A 168 -4.15 2.75 14.44
CA SER A 168 -2.99 3.07 13.60
C SER A 168 -2.20 4.27 14.13
N ASP A 169 -0.93 4.35 13.76
CA ASP A 169 -0.11 5.54 13.99
C ASP A 169 -0.11 6.41 12.73
N LEU A 170 -0.83 7.51 12.80
CA LEU A 170 -0.91 8.57 11.78
C LEU A 170 -0.19 9.85 12.25
N SER A 171 0.70 9.74 13.22
CA SER A 171 1.41 10.91 13.75
C SER A 171 2.24 11.59 12.65
N GLN A 172 2.21 12.93 12.66
CA GLN A 172 2.92 13.76 11.68
C GLN A 172 2.56 13.51 10.21
N THR A 173 1.49 12.78 9.91
CA THR A 173 1.02 12.55 8.53
C THR A 173 0.55 13.84 7.86
N THR A 174 0.66 13.91 6.54
CA THR A 174 0.06 14.96 5.72
C THR A 174 -1.23 14.47 5.09
N LEU A 175 -2.38 14.74 5.73
CA LEU A 175 -3.74 14.35 5.29
C LEU A 175 -4.53 15.54 4.70
N ARG A 176 -3.85 16.53 4.15
CA ARG A 176 -4.53 17.69 3.55
C ARG A 176 -5.51 17.25 2.48
N ARG A 177 -6.76 17.74 2.59
CA ARG A 177 -7.85 17.42 1.64
C ARG A 177 -8.09 15.93 1.43
N ALA A 178 -7.64 15.09 2.35
CA ALA A 178 -7.97 13.65 2.33
C ALA A 178 -9.47 13.45 2.61
N GLU A 179 -10.06 12.43 2.01
CA GLU A 179 -11.48 12.09 2.13
C GLU A 179 -11.65 10.91 3.10
N LEU A 180 -11.89 11.17 4.39
CA LEU A 180 -12.08 10.17 5.46
C LEU A 180 -13.56 10.04 5.89
N SER A 181 -14.51 10.34 5.02
CA SER A 181 -15.92 10.26 5.39
C SER A 181 -16.32 8.84 5.77
N GLY A 182 -16.85 8.66 7.00
CA GLY A 182 -17.22 7.36 7.55
C GLY A 182 -16.04 6.43 7.83
N ALA A 183 -14.81 6.90 7.81
CA ALA A 183 -13.65 6.09 8.18
C ALA A 183 -13.66 5.77 9.69
N HIS A 184 -13.14 4.59 10.06
CA HIS A 184 -12.91 4.18 11.43
C HIS A 184 -11.50 4.58 11.84
N VAL A 185 -11.38 5.54 12.78
CA VAL A 185 -10.11 6.11 13.25
C VAL A 185 -10.04 6.00 14.79
N GLU A 186 -10.79 5.06 15.33
CA GLU A 186 -10.89 4.85 16.78
C GLU A 186 -9.51 4.53 17.38
N ALA A 187 -9.18 5.24 18.46
CA ALA A 187 -7.92 5.09 19.19
C ALA A 187 -6.64 5.26 18.35
N ALA A 188 -6.74 5.84 17.14
CA ALA A 188 -5.56 6.14 16.32
C ALA A 188 -4.80 7.35 16.85
N SER A 189 -3.48 7.38 16.60
CA SER A 189 -2.65 8.54 16.85
C SER A 189 -2.60 9.45 15.62
N LEU A 190 -3.14 10.66 15.72
CA LEU A 190 -3.04 11.73 14.70
C LEU A 190 -2.26 12.93 15.27
N ALA A 191 -1.42 12.68 16.27
CA ALA A 191 -0.65 13.75 16.89
C ALA A 191 0.22 14.47 15.85
N HIS A 192 0.11 15.81 15.83
CA HIS A 192 0.82 16.67 14.86
C HIS A 192 0.43 16.45 13.38
N ALA A 193 -0.62 15.71 13.06
CA ALA A 193 -1.07 15.50 11.68
C ALA A 193 -1.58 16.80 11.04
N ASP A 194 -1.35 16.96 9.76
CA ASP A 194 -1.88 18.06 8.95
C ASP A 194 -3.17 17.62 8.23
N LEU A 195 -4.30 17.92 8.85
CA LEU A 195 -5.66 17.59 8.38
C LEU A 195 -6.36 18.76 7.71
N ARG A 196 -5.64 19.78 7.24
CA ARG A 196 -6.26 20.99 6.67
C ARG A 196 -7.18 20.67 5.49
N GLY A 197 -8.44 21.09 5.64
CA GLY A 197 -9.47 20.86 4.64
C GLY A 197 -9.85 19.39 4.43
N ALA A 198 -9.47 18.49 5.34
CA ALA A 198 -9.84 17.08 5.27
C ALA A 198 -11.36 16.90 5.47
N GLY A 199 -11.95 15.93 4.78
CA GLY A 199 -13.34 15.51 4.93
C GLY A 199 -13.47 14.36 5.92
N LEU A 200 -13.91 14.64 7.14
CA LEU A 200 -14.08 13.69 8.25
C LEU A 200 -15.56 13.48 8.62
N LYS A 201 -16.49 13.73 7.67
CA LYS A 201 -17.93 13.58 7.94
C LYS A 201 -18.25 12.17 8.44
N ARG A 202 -18.94 12.11 9.60
CA ARG A 202 -19.37 10.85 10.22
C ARG A 202 -18.20 9.85 10.45
N ALA A 203 -16.97 10.33 10.53
CA ALA A 203 -15.84 9.48 10.91
C ALA A 203 -15.93 9.11 12.39
N ASP A 204 -15.50 7.91 12.73
CA ASP A 204 -15.37 7.46 14.09
C ASP A 204 -13.97 7.80 14.61
N LEU A 205 -13.88 8.84 15.43
CA LEU A 205 -12.66 9.37 16.03
C LEU A 205 -12.62 9.13 17.55
N ARG A 206 -13.43 8.17 18.04
CA ARG A 206 -13.48 7.89 19.48
C ARG A 206 -12.09 7.57 20.03
N SER A 207 -11.78 8.21 21.14
CA SER A 207 -10.47 8.03 21.80
C SER A 207 -9.23 8.32 20.94
N ALA A 208 -9.39 8.91 19.75
CA ALA A 208 -8.25 9.28 18.90
C ALA A 208 -7.42 10.41 19.54
N ASP A 209 -6.11 10.36 19.36
CA ASP A 209 -5.20 11.43 19.78
C ASP A 209 -4.91 12.41 18.63
N LEU A 210 -5.55 13.57 18.68
CA LEU A 210 -5.37 14.67 17.74
C LEU A 210 -4.55 15.83 18.34
N MET A 211 -3.71 15.52 19.34
CA MET A 211 -2.90 16.55 19.98
C MET A 211 -2.05 17.31 18.94
N ARG A 212 -2.19 18.65 18.95
CA ARG A 212 -1.49 19.55 18.02
C ARG A 212 -1.78 19.31 16.54
N ALA A 213 -2.78 18.52 16.18
CA ALA A 213 -3.20 18.36 14.78
C ALA A 213 -3.72 19.71 14.21
N ASP A 214 -3.51 19.95 12.92
CA ASP A 214 -4.05 21.10 12.20
C ASP A 214 -5.32 20.69 11.44
N LEU A 215 -6.47 20.98 12.01
CA LEU A 215 -7.81 20.71 11.44
C LEU A 215 -8.43 21.96 10.79
N THR A 216 -7.62 22.98 10.44
CA THR A 216 -8.11 24.21 9.82
C THR A 216 -8.94 23.90 8.57
N GLY A 217 -10.20 24.32 8.58
CA GLY A 217 -11.16 24.10 7.49
C GLY A 217 -11.61 22.66 7.29
N ALA A 218 -11.28 21.72 8.20
CA ALA A 218 -11.73 20.35 8.13
C ALA A 218 -13.25 20.22 8.37
N ASP A 219 -13.88 19.21 7.76
CA ASP A 219 -15.32 18.96 7.93
C ASP A 219 -15.53 17.70 8.80
N LEU A 220 -15.80 17.92 10.09
CA LEU A 220 -16.09 16.89 11.10
C LEU A 220 -17.60 16.77 11.36
N SER A 221 -18.45 17.22 10.45
CA SER A 221 -19.90 17.19 10.64
C SER A 221 -20.39 15.75 10.91
N GLY A 222 -21.04 15.58 12.07
CA GLY A 222 -21.56 14.28 12.53
C GLY A 222 -20.49 13.26 12.92
N ALA A 223 -19.23 13.64 13.05
CA ALA A 223 -18.17 12.74 13.53
C ALA A 223 -18.36 12.38 15.02
N ASP A 224 -17.95 11.17 15.41
CA ASP A 224 -17.90 10.75 16.82
C ASP A 224 -16.49 11.00 17.38
N LEU A 225 -16.37 11.98 18.25
CA LEU A 225 -15.13 12.41 18.90
C LEU A 225 -15.09 12.05 20.39
N LYS A 226 -16.02 11.17 20.87
CA LYS A 226 -16.08 10.81 22.29
C LYS A 226 -14.73 10.41 22.84
N GLY A 227 -14.32 11.08 23.92
CA GLY A 227 -13.06 10.82 24.57
C GLY A 227 -11.82 11.13 23.74
N ALA A 228 -11.94 11.71 22.55
CA ALA A 228 -10.81 12.14 21.74
C ALA A 228 -10.01 13.26 22.43
N ARG A 229 -8.76 13.42 22.03
CA ARG A 229 -7.85 14.41 22.60
C ARG A 229 -7.45 15.43 21.55
N LEU A 230 -8.03 16.64 21.62
CA LEU A 230 -7.74 17.79 20.73
C LEU A 230 -6.78 18.81 21.37
N LEU A 231 -6.06 18.45 22.41
CA LEU A 231 -5.19 19.40 23.12
C LEU A 231 -4.25 20.12 22.15
N LEU A 232 -4.28 21.45 22.16
CA LEU A 232 -3.51 22.33 21.26
C LEU A 232 -3.79 22.13 19.75
N ALA A 233 -4.84 21.40 19.36
CA ALA A 233 -5.24 21.28 17.97
C ALA A 233 -5.76 22.63 17.43
N LYS A 234 -5.58 22.88 16.13
CA LYS A 234 -6.12 24.05 15.46
C LYS A 234 -7.46 23.70 14.80
N LEU A 235 -8.53 24.38 15.21
CA LEU A 235 -9.90 24.18 14.71
C LEU A 235 -10.44 25.40 13.94
N THR A 236 -9.57 26.28 13.45
CA THR A 236 -10.01 27.47 12.69
C THR A 236 -10.84 27.02 11.49
N ASP A 237 -12.04 27.56 11.34
CA ASP A 237 -13.00 27.23 10.26
C ASP A 237 -13.36 25.73 10.16
N ALA A 238 -13.05 24.91 11.16
CA ALA A 238 -13.49 23.51 11.19
C ALA A 238 -15.00 23.43 11.45
N LYS A 239 -15.69 22.51 10.75
CA LYS A 239 -17.12 22.26 10.92
C LYS A 239 -17.32 21.10 11.89
N LEU A 240 -18.05 21.36 12.98
CA LEU A 240 -18.37 20.38 14.03
C LEU A 240 -19.89 20.17 14.16
N ASP A 241 -20.69 20.53 13.16
CA ASP A 241 -22.13 20.44 13.19
C ASP A 241 -22.59 19.00 13.46
N GLY A 242 -23.26 18.78 14.59
CA GLY A 242 -23.73 17.46 15.00
C GLY A 242 -22.64 16.46 15.37
N ALA A 243 -21.40 16.90 15.57
CA ALA A 243 -20.34 16.03 16.10
C ALA A 243 -20.60 15.71 17.59
N ASP A 244 -20.29 14.46 17.98
CA ASP A 244 -20.37 14.04 19.38
C ASP A 244 -19.03 14.28 20.08
N LEU A 245 -19.01 15.22 21.00
CA LEU A 245 -17.82 15.67 21.73
C LEU A 245 -17.79 15.20 23.19
N ALA A 246 -18.63 14.24 23.59
CA ALA A 246 -18.73 13.83 24.98
C ALA A 246 -17.37 13.34 25.52
N GLY A 247 -16.87 14.00 26.54
CA GLY A 247 -15.57 13.65 27.16
C GLY A 247 -14.34 14.02 26.34
N THR A 248 -14.50 14.73 25.22
CA THR A 248 -13.38 15.21 24.39
C THR A 248 -12.55 16.23 25.15
N ILE A 249 -11.23 16.11 25.14
CA ILE A 249 -10.32 17.14 25.62
C ILE A 249 -10.14 18.20 24.52
N MET A 250 -10.66 19.39 24.76
CA MET A 250 -10.66 20.50 23.80
C MET A 250 -9.26 21.12 23.67
N PRO A 251 -9.02 22.00 22.65
CA PRO A 251 -7.70 22.58 22.42
C PRO A 251 -7.11 23.36 23.57
N ASP A 252 -7.94 23.93 24.43
CA ASP A 252 -7.55 24.67 25.63
C ASP A 252 -7.31 23.78 26.87
N GLY A 253 -7.48 22.46 26.72
CA GLY A 253 -7.31 21.47 27.76
C GLY A 253 -8.57 21.22 28.60
N THR A 254 -9.68 21.88 28.31
CA THR A 254 -10.95 21.63 29.01
C THR A 254 -11.63 20.35 28.49
N ALA A 255 -12.32 19.61 29.36
CA ALA A 255 -13.14 18.48 28.94
C ALA A 255 -14.52 18.98 28.51
N HIS A 256 -14.95 18.59 27.30
CA HIS A 256 -16.32 18.82 26.82
C HIS A 256 -17.28 17.87 27.55
N ARG A 257 -18.35 18.42 28.12
CA ARG A 257 -19.34 17.68 28.93
C ARG A 257 -20.50 17.18 28.08
#